data_c1f5a422fe49b491843be0dee45ec2a8
#
_entry.id   c1f5a422fe49b491843be0dee45ec2a8
#
_cell.length_a   1.000
_cell.length_b   1.000
_cell.length_c   1.000
_cell.angle_alpha   90.00
_cell.angle_beta   90.00
_cell.angle_gamma   90.00
#
_symmetry.space_group_name_H-M   'P 1'
#
loop_
_entity.id
_entity.type
_entity.pdbx_description
1 polymer ?
#
loop_
_entity_poly.entity_id
_entity_poly.type
_entity_poly.pdbx_seq_one_letter_code
_entity_poly.pdbx_strand_id
1 'polypeptide(L)'
;MAEKKAVTSHEPVVGLELELEEFSGTYTNPGYGAFTFCSPSGSSSYCQDVISDFTAVDSVQSSAPHSLQLLAAWPRIWASHIRAVHQSGNKFLVQWTSLFPEGYGRDITPFETAEIGTSDATAEFVVEDGKVVGFGLVGLVGQLTERERTHATVKDRVDVWFDKA
;
A
#
# COMPACT_ATOMS: atom_id res chain seq x y z
N MET A 1 40.60 0.71 -20.56
CA MET A 1 39.26 0.15 -20.24
C MET A 1 38.91 0.61 -18.84
N ALA A 2 38.00 1.55 -18.68
CA ALA A 2 37.56 2.04 -17.38
C ALA A 2 36.29 1.25 -16.98
N GLU A 3 36.40 0.42 -15.97
CA GLU A 3 35.26 -0.22 -15.35
C GLU A 3 34.40 0.84 -14.65
N LYS A 4 33.21 1.03 -15.18
CA LYS A 4 32.21 1.89 -14.58
C LYS A 4 31.62 1.15 -13.38
N LYS A 5 32.17 1.40 -12.20
CA LYS A 5 31.61 0.94 -10.94
C LYS A 5 30.23 1.59 -10.77
N ALA A 6 29.17 0.78 -10.93
CA ALA A 6 27.82 1.20 -10.57
C ALA A 6 27.79 1.39 -9.05
N VAL A 7 27.77 2.63 -8.61
CA VAL A 7 27.49 2.97 -7.21
C VAL A 7 25.98 2.82 -7.03
N THR A 8 25.55 1.66 -6.59
CA THR A 8 24.23 1.47 -6.00
C THR A 8 24.27 2.17 -4.63
N SER A 9 23.87 3.41 -4.60
CA SER A 9 23.57 4.09 -3.35
C SER A 9 22.30 3.48 -2.77
N HIS A 10 22.45 2.44 -1.95
CA HIS A 10 21.40 2.02 -1.05
C HIS A 10 21.28 3.12 0.01
N GLU A 11 20.31 4.01 -0.16
CA GLU A 11 19.89 4.85 0.95
C GLU A 11 19.40 3.91 2.06
N PRO A 12 19.82 4.14 3.31
CA PRO A 12 19.36 3.31 4.42
C PRO A 12 17.84 3.42 4.54
N VAL A 13 17.15 2.28 4.54
CA VAL A 13 15.70 2.22 4.74
C VAL A 13 15.42 2.72 6.16
N VAL A 14 14.69 3.84 6.25
CA VAL A 14 14.22 4.38 7.52
C VAL A 14 13.03 3.56 7.98
N GLY A 15 13.01 3.12 9.26
CA GLY A 15 11.90 2.38 9.83
C GLY A 15 10.64 3.24 9.99
N LEU A 16 9.51 2.59 10.31
CA LEU A 16 8.26 3.27 10.64
C LEU A 16 8.42 4.12 11.90
N GLU A 17 7.73 5.26 11.92
CA GLU A 17 7.70 6.15 13.09
C GLU A 17 6.90 5.54 14.26
N LEU A 18 5.87 4.74 13.95
CA LEU A 18 5.01 4.02 14.90
C LEU A 18 5.00 2.52 14.58
N GLU A 19 4.42 1.72 15.46
CA GLU A 19 4.17 0.31 15.16
C GLU A 19 3.21 0.16 13.97
N LEU A 20 3.34 -0.91 13.20
CA LEU A 20 2.56 -1.13 11.97
C LEU A 20 1.05 -1.10 12.23
N GLU A 21 0.62 -1.60 13.37
CA GLU A 21 -0.77 -1.63 13.80
C GLU A 21 -1.41 -0.24 13.88
N GLU A 22 -0.63 0.78 14.21
CA GLU A 22 -1.10 2.17 14.29
C GLU A 22 -1.49 2.74 12.91
N PHE A 23 -0.92 2.19 11.84
CA PHE A 23 -1.26 2.55 10.45
C PHE A 23 -2.49 1.79 9.94
N SER A 24 -2.92 0.74 10.63
CA SER A 24 -4.17 0.04 10.31
C SER A 24 -5.39 0.89 10.72
N GLY A 25 -6.53 0.59 10.13
CA GLY A 25 -7.79 1.25 10.43
C GLY A 25 -8.52 1.73 9.19
N THR A 26 -9.63 2.40 9.40
CA THR A 26 -10.49 2.89 8.33
C THR A 26 -10.08 4.29 7.88
N TYR A 27 -10.01 4.46 6.57
CA TYR A 27 -9.66 5.71 5.90
C TYR A 27 -10.76 6.12 4.94
N THR A 28 -11.04 7.41 4.88
CA THR A 28 -12.16 7.96 4.11
C THR A 28 -11.74 9.08 3.19
N ASN A 29 -12.35 9.10 1.99
CA ASN A 29 -12.25 10.21 1.05
C ASN A 29 -13.62 10.44 0.41
N PRO A 30 -14.06 11.70 0.23
CA PRO A 30 -15.39 11.99 -0.32
C PRO A 30 -15.66 11.42 -1.70
N GLY A 31 -14.63 11.31 -2.54
CA GLY A 31 -14.75 10.78 -3.91
C GLY A 31 -14.56 9.27 -4.02
N TYR A 32 -13.63 8.72 -3.24
CA TYR A 32 -13.26 7.30 -3.30
C TYR A 32 -13.97 6.43 -2.27
N GLY A 33 -14.65 7.03 -1.29
CA GLY A 33 -15.34 6.30 -0.23
C GLY A 33 -14.41 5.90 0.91
N ALA A 34 -14.76 4.84 1.60
CA ALA A 34 -14.03 4.32 2.74
C ALA A 34 -13.49 2.92 2.48
N PHE A 35 -12.33 2.63 3.05
CA PHE A 35 -11.77 1.29 3.12
C PHE A 35 -10.94 1.11 4.39
N THR A 36 -10.65 -0.13 4.75
CA THR A 36 -9.92 -0.43 5.98
C THR A 36 -8.62 -1.15 5.65
N PHE A 37 -7.50 -0.58 6.08
CA PHE A 37 -6.22 -1.29 6.10
C PHE A 37 -6.13 -2.22 7.31
N CYS A 38 -5.68 -3.42 7.06
CA CYS A 38 -5.39 -4.44 8.07
C CYS A 38 -3.88 -4.66 8.18
N SER A 39 -3.37 -4.70 9.40
CA SER A 39 -2.05 -5.28 9.67
C SER A 39 -2.15 -6.80 9.69
N PRO A 40 -1.03 -7.55 9.52
CA PRO A 40 -1.05 -9.02 9.60
C PRO A 40 -1.55 -9.58 10.93
N SER A 41 -1.54 -8.78 11.99
CA SER A 41 -2.06 -9.14 13.33
C SER A 41 -3.52 -8.74 13.55
N GLY A 42 -4.20 -8.20 12.53
CA GLY A 42 -5.59 -7.76 12.63
C GLY A 42 -6.54 -8.87 13.07
N SER A 43 -7.34 -8.60 14.11
CA SER A 43 -8.21 -9.59 14.76
C SER A 43 -9.70 -9.45 14.43
N SER A 44 -10.11 -8.37 13.75
CA SER A 44 -11.49 -8.21 13.32
C SER A 44 -11.87 -9.27 12.28
N SER A 45 -13.14 -9.64 12.21
CA SER A 45 -13.62 -10.62 11.22
C SER A 45 -13.32 -10.15 9.78
N TYR A 46 -13.48 -8.87 9.50
CA TYR A 46 -13.12 -8.28 8.22
C TYR A 46 -11.63 -8.47 7.91
N CYS A 47 -10.74 -8.13 8.86
CA CYS A 47 -9.30 -8.29 8.65
C CYS A 47 -8.88 -9.75 8.52
N GLN A 48 -9.51 -10.65 9.26
CA GLN A 48 -9.25 -12.09 9.12
C GLN A 48 -9.61 -12.59 7.73
N ASP A 49 -10.73 -12.15 7.16
CA ASP A 49 -11.11 -12.49 5.79
C ASP A 49 -10.12 -11.94 4.76
N VAL A 50 -9.73 -10.67 4.88
CA VAL A 50 -8.75 -10.04 4.00
C VAL A 50 -7.39 -10.75 4.08
N ILE A 51 -6.91 -11.02 5.28
CA ILE A 51 -5.63 -11.72 5.50
C ILE A 51 -5.70 -13.15 4.93
N SER A 52 -6.82 -13.84 5.11
CA SER A 52 -7.04 -15.17 4.56
C SER A 52 -6.97 -15.19 3.03
N ASP A 53 -7.57 -14.21 2.36
CA ASP A 53 -7.51 -14.07 0.90
C ASP A 53 -6.06 -13.92 0.41
N PHE A 54 -5.30 -13.03 1.04
CA PHE A 54 -3.88 -12.85 0.70
C PHE A 54 -3.03 -14.07 1.03
N THR A 55 -3.27 -14.72 2.16
CA THR A 55 -2.54 -15.93 2.57
C THR A 55 -2.75 -17.07 1.59
N ALA A 56 -3.96 -17.26 1.09
CA ALA A 56 -4.27 -18.30 0.11
C ALA A 56 -3.46 -18.11 -1.18
N VAL A 57 -3.31 -16.88 -1.64
CA VAL A 57 -2.53 -16.54 -2.84
C VAL A 57 -1.03 -16.61 -2.58
N ASP A 58 -0.55 -16.03 -1.49
CA ASP A 58 0.87 -15.96 -1.15
C ASP A 58 1.47 -17.33 -0.83
N SER A 59 0.67 -18.28 -0.32
CA SER A 59 1.11 -19.64 -0.04
C SER A 59 1.49 -20.43 -1.29
N VAL A 60 0.95 -20.07 -2.43
CA VAL A 60 1.26 -20.71 -3.73
C VAL A 60 2.41 -20.02 -4.46
N GLN A 61 2.50 -18.72 -4.32
CA GLN A 61 3.57 -17.91 -4.88
C GLN A 61 4.71 -17.82 -3.87
N SER A 62 5.64 -18.69 -3.84
CA SER A 62 6.80 -18.87 -2.92
C SER A 62 7.58 -17.61 -2.50
N SER A 63 7.08 -16.43 -2.77
CA SER A 63 7.64 -15.14 -2.42
C SER A 63 6.79 -14.48 -1.33
N ALA A 64 6.80 -15.07 -0.12
CA ALA A 64 6.32 -14.34 1.03
C ALA A 64 7.14 -13.04 1.17
N PRO A 65 6.53 -11.88 1.06
CA PRO A 65 7.27 -10.64 1.21
C PRO A 65 7.78 -10.54 2.64
N HIS A 66 9.09 -10.39 2.79
CA HIS A 66 9.74 -10.16 4.08
C HIS A 66 9.53 -8.74 4.61
N SER A 67 8.78 -7.91 3.89
CA SER A 67 8.51 -6.52 4.22
C SER A 67 7.20 -6.35 4.97
N LEU A 68 7.13 -5.31 5.79
CA LEU A 68 5.90 -4.91 6.47
C LEU A 68 4.83 -4.52 5.45
N GLN A 69 3.61 -4.99 5.64
CA GLN A 69 2.50 -4.74 4.73
C GLN A 69 1.21 -4.38 5.47
N LEU A 70 0.45 -3.50 4.81
CA LEU A 70 -0.96 -3.27 5.13
C LEU A 70 -1.81 -3.83 3.98
N LEU A 71 -2.89 -4.49 4.33
CA LEU A 71 -3.75 -5.21 3.40
C LEU A 71 -5.19 -4.70 3.52
N ALA A 72 -5.88 -4.55 2.40
CA ALA A 72 -7.26 -4.10 2.37
C ALA A 72 -8.07 -4.79 1.27
N ALA A 73 -9.37 -4.94 1.48
CA ALA A 73 -10.32 -5.19 0.41
C ALA A 73 -10.67 -3.86 -0.28
N TRP A 74 -10.70 -3.89 -1.61
CA TRP A 74 -11.06 -2.74 -2.44
C TRP A 74 -11.94 -3.19 -3.60
N PRO A 75 -13.22 -3.53 -3.33
CA PRO A 75 -14.09 -4.11 -4.33
C PRO A 75 -14.45 -3.09 -5.41
N ARG A 76 -13.67 -3.05 -6.46
CA ARG A 76 -13.88 -2.23 -7.66
C ARG A 76 -13.87 -3.12 -8.90
N ILE A 77 -14.31 -2.57 -10.03
CA ILE A 77 -14.35 -3.32 -11.29
C ILE A 77 -12.96 -3.80 -11.73
N TRP A 78 -11.93 -2.98 -11.45
CA TRP A 78 -10.55 -3.23 -11.89
C TRP A 78 -9.65 -3.88 -10.82
N ALA A 79 -10.06 -3.89 -9.57
CA ALA A 79 -9.29 -4.49 -8.49
C ALA A 79 -10.20 -4.98 -7.37
N SER A 80 -9.79 -6.02 -6.67
CA SER A 80 -10.52 -6.55 -5.51
C SER A 80 -9.88 -6.15 -4.18
N HIS A 81 -8.57 -5.96 -4.17
CA HIS A 81 -7.77 -5.74 -2.96
C HIS A 81 -6.68 -4.68 -3.17
N ILE A 82 -6.14 -4.20 -2.06
CA ILE A 82 -4.96 -3.33 -2.02
C ILE A 82 -3.90 -3.98 -1.15
N ARG A 83 -2.67 -3.99 -1.68
CA ARG A 83 -1.46 -4.37 -0.94
C ARG A 83 -0.59 -3.12 -0.83
N ALA A 84 -0.31 -2.68 0.40
CA ALA A 84 0.60 -1.57 0.67
C ALA A 84 1.86 -2.11 1.35
N VAL A 85 3.00 -1.99 0.66
CA VAL A 85 4.29 -2.54 1.09
C VAL A 85 5.17 -1.41 1.61
N HIS A 86 5.66 -1.54 2.83
CA HIS A 86 6.55 -0.53 3.43
C HIS A 86 7.79 -0.31 2.57
N GLN A 87 8.10 0.96 2.30
CA GLN A 87 9.30 1.38 1.59
C GLN A 87 10.32 2.03 2.52
N SER A 88 9.96 3.14 3.11
CA SER A 88 10.86 3.89 4.01
C SER A 88 10.06 4.92 4.81
N GLY A 89 10.38 5.12 6.08
CA GLY A 89 9.64 6.02 6.95
C GLY A 89 8.16 5.69 6.97
N ASN A 90 7.30 6.67 6.74
CA ASN A 90 5.85 6.49 6.69
C ASN A 90 5.32 6.30 5.25
N LYS A 91 6.17 5.84 4.33
CA LYS A 91 5.83 5.63 2.91
C LYS A 91 5.66 4.16 2.60
N PHE A 92 4.57 3.85 1.90
CA PHE A 92 4.23 2.52 1.41
C PHE A 92 4.00 2.55 -0.09
N LEU A 93 4.52 1.55 -0.78
CA LEU A 93 4.15 1.29 -2.17
C LEU A 93 2.76 0.67 -2.21
N VAL A 94 1.85 1.26 -2.95
CA VAL A 94 0.47 0.78 -3.07
C VAL A 94 0.28 0.06 -4.39
N GLN A 95 -0.21 -1.17 -4.29
CA GLN A 95 -0.55 -2.01 -5.42
C GLN A 95 -2.05 -2.34 -5.38
N TRP A 96 -2.76 -1.97 -6.43
CA TRP A 96 -4.12 -2.48 -6.66
C TRP A 96 -4.01 -3.84 -7.32
N THR A 97 -4.67 -4.79 -6.73
CA THR A 97 -4.52 -6.18 -7.13
C THR A 97 -5.86 -6.90 -7.13
N SER A 98 -5.99 -7.91 -7.95
CA SER A 98 -7.13 -8.82 -7.92
C SER A 98 -6.69 -10.18 -7.40
N LEU A 99 -7.32 -10.61 -6.32
CA LEU A 99 -7.06 -11.89 -5.69
C LEU A 99 -8.16 -12.88 -6.05
N PHE A 100 -7.74 -14.07 -6.38
CA PHE A 100 -8.63 -15.20 -6.64
C PHE A 100 -8.21 -16.35 -5.72
N PRO A 101 -8.58 -16.31 -4.42
CA PRO A 101 -8.14 -17.33 -3.44
C PRO A 101 -8.66 -18.74 -3.74
N GLU A 102 -9.75 -18.84 -4.50
CA GLU A 102 -10.29 -20.11 -4.98
C GLU A 102 -9.96 -20.38 -6.47
N GLY A 103 -9.12 -19.54 -7.06
CA GLY A 103 -8.77 -19.57 -8.47
C GLY A 103 -9.74 -18.81 -9.37
N TYR A 104 -9.29 -18.46 -10.58
CA TYR A 104 -10.09 -17.79 -11.57
C TYR A 104 -11.13 -18.74 -12.16
N GLY A 105 -12.39 -18.31 -12.24
CA GLY A 105 -13.47 -19.14 -12.77
C GLY A 105 -13.82 -20.35 -11.90
N ARG A 106 -13.48 -20.31 -10.61
CA ARG A 106 -13.62 -21.40 -9.63
C ARG A 106 -12.65 -22.57 -9.81
N ASP A 107 -11.55 -22.35 -10.51
CA ASP A 107 -10.43 -23.28 -10.44
C ASP A 107 -9.79 -23.21 -9.04
N ILE A 108 -9.28 -24.33 -8.56
CA ILE A 108 -8.70 -24.47 -7.21
C ILE A 108 -7.27 -23.94 -7.09
N THR A 109 -6.73 -23.34 -8.15
CA THR A 109 -5.40 -22.74 -8.11
C THR A 109 -5.51 -21.25 -7.77
N PRO A 110 -5.19 -20.81 -6.54
CA PRO A 110 -5.24 -19.42 -6.17
C PRO A 110 -4.14 -18.61 -6.87
N PHE A 111 -4.47 -17.40 -7.31
CA PHE A 111 -3.50 -16.50 -7.94
C PHE A 111 -3.84 -15.03 -7.74
N GLU A 112 -2.86 -14.18 -7.97
CA GLU A 112 -2.93 -12.73 -7.91
C GLU A 112 -2.61 -12.12 -9.27
N THR A 113 -3.40 -11.14 -9.68
CA THR A 113 -3.07 -10.30 -10.83
C THR A 113 -2.95 -8.85 -10.37
N ALA A 114 -1.78 -8.24 -10.62
CA ALA A 114 -1.63 -6.81 -10.46
C ALA A 114 -2.14 -6.08 -11.70
N GLU A 115 -2.65 -4.88 -11.53
CA GLU A 115 -3.08 -4.05 -12.66
C GLU A 115 -1.86 -3.66 -13.51
N ILE A 116 -1.89 -4.04 -14.79
CA ILE A 116 -0.79 -3.77 -15.72
C ILE A 116 -0.89 -2.31 -16.17
N GLY A 117 0.15 -1.52 -15.95
CA GLY A 117 0.32 -0.17 -16.49
C GLY A 117 -0.06 0.96 -15.56
N THR A 118 -0.46 0.70 -14.33
CA THR A 118 -0.45 1.72 -13.30
C THR A 118 0.97 1.91 -12.79
N SER A 119 1.47 3.14 -12.89
CA SER A 119 2.64 3.52 -12.13
C SER A 119 2.35 3.26 -10.65
N ASP A 120 3.25 2.56 -9.99
CA ASP A 120 3.14 2.28 -8.58
C ASP A 120 2.88 3.58 -7.81
N ALA A 121 1.72 3.67 -7.14
CA ALA A 121 1.42 4.81 -6.30
C ALA A 121 2.09 4.65 -4.94
N THR A 122 2.45 5.76 -4.35
CA THR A 122 3.00 5.79 -2.99
C THR A 122 1.96 6.38 -2.04
N ALA A 123 1.68 5.69 -0.94
CA ALA A 123 0.94 6.21 0.19
C ALA A 123 1.93 6.80 1.20
N GLU A 124 1.76 8.07 1.53
CA GLU A 124 2.53 8.75 2.58
C GLU A 124 1.61 9.05 3.76
N PHE A 125 1.84 8.36 4.88
CA PHE A 125 1.05 8.54 6.09
C PHE A 125 1.57 9.73 6.89
N VAL A 126 0.65 10.47 7.51
CA VAL A 126 0.95 11.60 8.38
C VAL A 126 0.64 11.22 9.82
N VAL A 127 1.63 11.44 10.67
CA VAL A 127 1.55 11.24 12.12
C VAL A 127 1.54 12.60 12.81
N GLU A 128 0.55 12.84 13.65
CA GLU A 128 0.43 14.03 14.49
C GLU A 128 0.15 13.59 15.93
N ASP A 129 0.89 14.15 16.88
CA ASP A 129 0.75 13.83 18.30
C ASP A 129 0.77 12.32 18.62
N GLY A 130 1.65 11.57 17.92
CA GLY A 130 1.81 10.12 18.12
C GLY A 130 0.68 9.28 17.53
N LYS A 131 -0.14 9.84 16.64
CA LYS A 131 -1.26 9.14 15.98
C LYS A 131 -1.24 9.37 14.47
N VAL A 132 -1.59 8.34 13.73
CA VAL A 132 -1.81 8.46 12.29
C VAL A 132 -3.12 9.21 12.06
N VAL A 133 -3.08 10.32 11.34
CA VAL A 133 -4.26 11.16 11.04
C VAL A 133 -4.82 10.92 9.65
N GLY A 134 -4.03 10.39 8.74
CA GLY A 134 -4.44 10.10 7.38
C GLY A 134 -3.26 9.75 6.50
N PHE A 135 -3.51 9.57 5.22
CA PHE A 135 -2.46 9.39 4.22
C PHE A 135 -2.84 10.03 2.88
N GLY A 136 -1.83 10.40 2.12
CA GLY A 136 -1.99 10.87 0.76
C GLY A 136 -1.43 9.87 -0.25
N LEU A 137 -2.07 9.77 -1.41
CA LEU A 137 -1.56 9.02 -2.56
C LEU A 137 -0.85 9.95 -3.52
N VAL A 138 0.33 9.54 -3.96
CA VAL A 138 1.17 10.22 -4.96
C VAL A 138 1.44 9.28 -6.12
N GLY A 139 1.43 9.80 -7.33
CA GLY A 139 1.72 9.02 -8.54
C GLY A 139 0.50 8.57 -9.33
N LEU A 140 -0.70 9.03 -8.96
CA LEU A 140 -1.93 8.72 -9.68
C LEU A 140 -2.10 9.60 -10.94
N VAL A 141 -1.68 10.85 -10.87
CA VAL A 141 -1.87 11.86 -11.93
C VAL A 141 -0.53 12.53 -12.24
N GLY A 142 0.26 11.93 -13.09
CA GLY A 142 1.50 12.51 -13.57
C GLY A 142 2.53 12.87 -12.48
N GLN A 143 3.74 13.18 -12.88
CA GLN A 143 4.77 13.64 -11.95
C GLN A 143 4.60 15.14 -11.71
N LEU A 144 4.24 15.54 -10.50
CA LEU A 144 4.43 16.90 -10.04
C LEU A 144 5.94 17.22 -10.07
N THR A 145 6.29 18.39 -10.56
CA THR A 145 7.69 18.83 -10.56
C THR A 145 8.19 18.91 -9.13
N GLU A 146 9.45 18.55 -8.89
CA GLU A 146 10.09 18.57 -7.55
C GLU A 146 9.96 19.93 -6.84
N ARG A 147 9.86 21.03 -7.60
CA ARG A 147 9.68 22.37 -7.07
C ARG A 147 8.34 22.60 -6.36
N GLU A 148 7.29 21.95 -6.82
CA GLU A 148 5.95 22.05 -6.22
C GLU A 148 5.85 21.20 -4.95
N ARG A 149 6.77 20.26 -4.75
CA ARG A 149 6.79 19.34 -3.62
C ARG A 149 7.54 19.86 -2.38
N THR A 150 8.43 20.86 -2.53
CA THR A 150 9.39 21.21 -1.49
C THR A 150 8.87 22.14 -0.39
N HIS A 151 7.71 22.77 -0.56
CA HIS A 151 7.19 23.77 0.39
C HIS A 151 5.78 23.52 0.91
N ALA A 152 5.16 22.40 0.54
CA ALA A 152 3.79 22.08 0.93
C ALA A 152 3.76 20.97 2.00
N THR A 153 2.72 20.96 2.82
CA THR A 153 2.42 19.83 3.69
C THR A 153 2.15 18.58 2.85
N VAL A 154 2.21 17.38 3.45
CA VAL A 154 1.88 16.14 2.73
C VAL A 154 0.51 16.27 2.07
N LYS A 155 -0.49 16.78 2.81
CA LYS A 155 -1.85 16.96 2.33
C LYS A 155 -1.96 17.86 1.10
N ASP A 156 -1.11 18.88 1.00
CA ASP A 156 -1.14 19.84 -0.12
C ASP A 156 -0.46 19.32 -1.41
N ARG A 157 0.45 18.35 -1.28
CA ARG A 157 1.27 17.85 -2.40
C ARG A 157 0.85 16.47 -2.94
N VAL A 158 -0.15 15.84 -2.34
CA VAL A 158 -0.65 14.54 -2.78
C VAL A 158 -1.79 14.68 -3.78
N ASP A 159 -1.94 13.67 -4.63
CA ASP A 159 -3.02 13.65 -5.62
C ASP A 159 -4.39 13.43 -4.95
N VAL A 160 -4.41 12.59 -3.93
CA VAL A 160 -5.63 12.25 -3.17
C VAL A 160 -5.28 12.12 -1.70
N TRP A 161 -6.12 12.67 -0.83
CA TRP A 161 -5.99 12.56 0.62
C TRP A 161 -7.12 11.72 1.23
N PHE A 162 -6.74 10.86 2.17
CA PHE A 162 -7.66 10.06 2.97
C PHE A 162 -7.49 10.40 4.45
N ASP A 163 -8.58 10.75 5.11
CA ASP A 163 -8.61 10.98 6.56
C ASP A 163 -8.80 9.65 7.29
N LYS A 164 -8.07 9.46 8.37
CA LYS A 164 -8.29 8.32 9.27
C LYS A 164 -9.54 8.57 10.10
N ALA A 165 -10.46 7.63 10.02
CA ALA A 165 -11.70 7.68 10.80
C ALA A 165 -11.47 7.39 12.31
#